data_5f699d04a29048f320d5f55f99aafe23
#
_entry.id   5f699d04a29048f320d5f55f99aafe23
#
_cell.length_a   1.000
_cell.length_b   1.000
_cell.length_c   1.000
_cell.angle_alpha   90.00
_cell.angle_beta   90.00
_cell.angle_gamma   90.00
#
_symmetry.space_group_name_H-M   'P 1'
#
loop_
_entity.id
_entity.type
_entity.pdbx_description
1 polymer ?
#
loop_
_entity_poly.entity_id
_entity_poly.type
_entity_poly.pdbx_seq_one_letter_code
_entity_poly.pdbx_strand_id
1 'polypeptide(L)'
;MIRIPREVLRSISESCSARYPEEACGFLIGRIEGGVRIVSRHTPARNSHTGDKNRRYLIDPLEYKAVEDETERAGLSIVGVYHSHPDAPAIP
;
A
#
# COMPACT_ATOMS: atom_id res chain seq x y z
N MET A 1 14.85 7.69 1.97
CA MET A 1 15.11 6.23 1.92
C MET A 1 13.98 5.48 2.59
N ILE A 2 13.64 4.32 2.06
CA ILE A 2 12.61 3.45 2.63
C ILE A 2 13.19 2.05 2.82
N ARG A 3 12.87 1.40 3.94
CA ARG A 3 13.26 0.02 4.21
C ARG A 3 12.01 -0.83 4.36
N ILE A 4 11.92 -1.87 3.53
CA ILE A 4 10.79 -2.79 3.54
C ILE A 4 11.33 -4.21 3.75
N PRO A 5 10.89 -4.91 4.81
CA PRO A 5 11.28 -6.31 5.02
C PRO A 5 10.86 -7.17 3.83
N ARG A 6 11.64 -8.21 3.55
CA ARG A 6 11.40 -9.09 2.41
C ARG A 6 10.03 -9.76 2.47
N GLU A 7 9.61 -10.19 3.65
CA GLU A 7 8.30 -10.81 3.84
C GLU A 7 7.15 -9.83 3.62
N VAL A 8 7.34 -8.54 3.88
CA VAL A 8 6.33 -7.52 3.58
C VAL A 8 6.23 -7.33 2.07
N LEU A 9 7.36 -7.26 1.36
CA LEU A 9 7.36 -7.18 -0.11
C LEU A 9 6.66 -8.38 -0.73
N ARG A 10 6.90 -9.57 -0.22
CA ARG A 10 6.24 -10.79 -0.70
C ARG A 10 4.73 -10.70 -0.50
N SER A 11 4.30 -10.27 0.68
CA SER A 11 2.88 -10.12 1.00
C SER A 11 2.21 -9.09 0.10
N ILE A 12 2.88 -7.97 -0.19
CA ILE A 12 2.37 -6.95 -1.11
C ILE A 12 2.22 -7.56 -2.52
N SER A 13 3.22 -8.30 -2.98
CA SER A 13 3.22 -8.93 -4.29
C SER A 13 2.07 -9.92 -4.42
N GLU A 14 1.83 -10.73 -3.41
CA GLU A 14 0.71 -11.68 -3.37
C GLU A 14 -0.64 -10.95 -3.41
N SER A 15 -0.77 -9.87 -2.65
CA SER A 15 -1.98 -9.07 -2.63
C SER A 15 -2.27 -8.44 -4.00
N CYS A 16 -1.24 -7.93 -4.66
CA CYS A 16 -1.37 -7.36 -6.00
C CYS A 16 -1.76 -8.41 -7.04
N SER A 17 -1.14 -9.59 -6.96
CA SER A 17 -1.45 -10.70 -7.87
C SER A 17 -2.89 -11.18 -7.71
N ALA A 18 -3.38 -11.22 -6.48
CA ALA A 18 -4.74 -11.65 -6.19
C ALA A 18 -5.80 -10.72 -6.76
N ARG A 19 -5.45 -9.47 -7.03
CA ARG A 19 -6.36 -8.47 -7.58
C ARG A 19 -6.23 -8.26 -9.07
N TYR A 20 -5.22 -8.87 -9.68
CA TYR A 20 -5.05 -8.78 -11.13
C TYR A 20 -6.35 -9.18 -11.84
N PRO A 21 -6.82 -8.45 -12.88
CA PRO A 21 -6.14 -7.36 -13.59
C PRO A 21 -6.39 -5.95 -13.05
N GLU A 22 -7.11 -5.81 -11.95
CA GLU A 22 -7.34 -4.50 -11.35
C GLU A 22 -6.06 -3.98 -10.68
N GLU A 23 -5.87 -2.67 -10.71
CA GLU A 23 -4.79 -2.03 -9.99
C GLU A 23 -5.04 -2.14 -8.49
N ALA A 24 -4.13 -2.80 -7.78
CA ALA A 24 -4.20 -2.94 -6.34
C ALA A 24 -3.53 -1.74 -5.67
N CYS A 25 -3.98 -1.40 -4.48
CA CYS A 25 -3.40 -0.34 -3.68
C CYS A 25 -3.43 -0.70 -2.20
N GLY A 26 -2.68 0.03 -1.40
CA GLY A 26 -2.63 -0.19 0.02
C GLY A 26 -1.69 0.77 0.73
N PHE A 27 -1.53 0.54 2.02
CA PHE A 27 -0.76 1.40 2.92
C PHE A 27 0.49 0.68 3.41
N LEU A 28 1.59 1.42 3.44
CA LEU A 28 2.81 0.99 4.11
C LEU A 28 2.79 1.58 5.51
N ILE A 29 2.93 0.72 6.51
CA ILE A 29 2.79 1.09 7.91
C ILE A 29 4.10 0.84 8.64
N GLY A 30 4.53 1.80 9.42
CA GLY A 30 5.78 1.70 10.15
C GLY A 30 6.11 2.97 10.90
N ARG A 31 7.38 3.37 10.86
CA ARG A 31 7.85 4.57 11.54
C ARG A 31 8.94 5.25 10.72
N ILE A 32 9.27 6.47 11.11
CA ILE A 32 10.34 7.23 10.50
C ILE A 32 11.44 7.41 11.55
N GLU A 33 12.66 7.00 11.23
CA GLU A 33 13.82 7.14 12.09
C GLU A 33 14.98 7.74 11.29
N GLY A 34 15.50 8.88 11.76
CA GLY A 34 16.63 9.52 11.10
C GLY A 34 16.42 9.79 9.61
N GLY A 35 15.20 10.17 9.22
CA GLY A 35 14.84 10.40 7.83
C GLY A 35 14.59 9.13 7.02
N VAL A 36 14.70 7.96 7.62
CA VAL A 36 14.44 6.68 6.97
C VAL A 36 13.04 6.19 7.33
N ARG A 37 12.26 5.84 6.32
CA ARG A 37 10.95 5.20 6.51
C ARG A 37 11.16 3.71 6.70
N ILE A 38 10.77 3.20 7.86
CA ILE A 38 10.93 1.78 8.19
C ILE A 38 9.55 1.14 8.19
N VAL A 39 9.30 0.28 7.21
CA VAL A 39 8.02 -0.41 7.06
C VAL A 39 8.02 -1.66 7.92
N SER A 40 6.97 -1.83 8.72
CA SER A 40 6.77 -3.01 9.56
C SER A 40 5.74 -3.95 8.95
N ARG A 41 4.73 -3.40 8.29
CA ARG A 41 3.64 -4.16 7.69
C ARG A 41 2.94 -3.33 6.61
N HIS A 42 2.02 -3.96 5.90
CA HIS A 42 1.16 -3.26 4.96
C HIS A 42 -0.30 -3.61 5.22
N THR A 43 -1.19 -2.75 4.76
CA THR A 43 -2.63 -3.00 4.80
C THR A 43 -3.18 -2.77 3.41
N PRO A 44 -3.73 -3.80 2.76
CA PRO A 44 -4.38 -3.62 1.48
C PRO A 44 -5.57 -2.67 1.61
N ALA A 45 -5.78 -1.84 0.60
CA ALA A 45 -6.92 -0.93 0.53
C ALA A 45 -7.82 -1.33 -0.62
N ARG A 46 -9.08 -0.90 -0.54
CA ARG A 46 -10.02 -1.10 -1.62
C ARG A 46 -9.73 -0.06 -2.72
N ASN A 47 -9.71 -0.52 -3.97
CA ASN A 47 -9.69 0.40 -5.10
C ASN A 47 -11.11 0.90 -5.35
N SER A 48 -11.38 2.15 -4.95
CA SER A 48 -12.71 2.77 -5.05
C SER A 48 -12.93 3.49 -6.37
N HIS A 49 -11.99 3.42 -7.30
CA HIS A 49 -12.14 4.08 -8.59
C HIS A 49 -13.33 3.50 -9.34
N THR A 50 -14.21 4.36 -9.86
CA THR A 50 -15.45 3.95 -10.53
C THR A 50 -15.28 3.71 -12.02
N GLY A 51 -14.14 4.11 -12.59
CA GLY A 51 -13.83 3.91 -13.99
C GLY A 51 -13.00 2.66 -14.23
N ASP A 52 -11.92 2.79 -15.00
CA ASP A 52 -11.05 1.70 -15.37
C ASP A 52 -10.09 1.35 -14.22
N LYS A 53 -10.46 0.34 -13.41
CA LYS A 53 -9.65 -0.14 -12.29
C LYS A 53 -8.37 -0.86 -12.73
N ASN A 54 -8.24 -1.19 -14.00
CA ASN A 54 -7.03 -1.83 -14.52
C ASN A 54 -5.88 -0.83 -14.71
N ARG A 55 -6.21 0.46 -14.77
CA ARG A 55 -5.24 1.52 -15.03
C ARG A 55 -5.22 2.61 -13.96
N ARG A 56 -6.22 2.63 -13.09
CA ARG A 56 -6.37 3.69 -12.10
C ARG A 56 -6.80 3.11 -10.76
N TYR A 57 -6.42 3.80 -9.71
CA TYR A 57 -6.88 3.45 -8.38
C TYR A 57 -7.27 4.73 -7.63
N LEU A 58 -8.13 4.55 -6.64
CA LEU A 58 -8.53 5.60 -5.73
C LEU A 58 -8.74 4.99 -4.35
N ILE A 59 -8.12 5.60 -3.34
CA ILE A 59 -8.35 5.21 -1.95
C ILE A 59 -9.37 6.17 -1.35
N ASP A 60 -10.45 5.62 -0.81
CA ASP A 60 -11.49 6.40 -0.16
C ASP A 60 -10.90 7.15 1.04
N PRO A 61 -11.10 8.47 1.16
CA PRO A 61 -10.61 9.24 2.30
C PRO A 61 -11.08 8.72 3.66
N LEU A 62 -12.26 8.12 3.74
CA LEU A 62 -12.77 7.54 4.97
C LEU A 62 -12.00 6.28 5.35
N GLU A 63 -11.63 5.48 4.35
CA GLU A 63 -10.77 4.31 4.58
C GLU A 63 -9.39 4.74 5.05
N TYR A 64 -8.82 5.77 4.42
CA TYR A 64 -7.53 6.32 4.82
C TYR A 64 -7.56 6.74 6.28
N LYS A 65 -8.60 7.48 6.67
CA LYS A 65 -8.75 7.96 8.05
C LYS A 65 -8.87 6.81 9.05
N ALA A 66 -9.63 5.78 8.71
CA ALA A 66 -9.80 4.62 9.57
C ALA A 66 -8.47 3.89 9.79
N VAL A 67 -7.69 3.70 8.73
CA VAL A 67 -6.38 3.06 8.82
C VAL A 67 -5.40 3.94 9.61
N GLU A 68 -5.44 5.25 9.40
CA GLU A 68 -4.60 6.19 10.13
C GLU A 68 -4.87 6.10 11.63
N ASP A 69 -6.14 6.12 12.03
CA ASP A 69 -6.52 6.04 13.44
C ASP A 69 -6.08 4.71 14.07
N GLU A 70 -6.28 3.61 13.37
CA GLU A 70 -5.86 2.28 13.84
C GLU A 70 -4.35 2.21 13.99
N THR A 71 -3.63 2.75 13.01
CA THR A 71 -2.17 2.78 13.00
C THR A 71 -1.62 3.58 14.16
N GLU A 72 -2.19 4.74 14.44
CA GLU A 72 -1.80 5.57 15.58
C GLU A 72 -2.01 4.87 16.92
N ARG A 73 -3.10 4.11 17.04
CA ARG A 73 -3.35 3.34 18.27
C ARG A 73 -2.29 2.27 18.49
N ALA A 74 -1.66 1.78 17.43
CA ALA A 74 -0.58 0.81 17.51
C ALA A 74 0.79 1.48 17.71
N GLY A 75 0.84 2.81 17.81
CA GLY A 75 2.10 3.54 17.95
C GLY A 75 2.89 3.64 16.66
N LEU A 76 2.24 3.46 15.53
CA LEU A 76 2.85 3.49 14.21
C LEU A 76 2.26 4.61 13.36
N SER A 77 2.71 4.74 12.13
CA SER A 77 2.23 5.74 11.18
C SER A 77 2.11 5.15 9.79
N ILE A 78 1.26 5.75 8.97
CA ILE A 78 1.27 5.47 7.54
C ILE A 78 2.49 6.18 6.97
N VAL A 79 3.43 5.42 6.44
CA VAL A 79 4.68 5.97 5.91
C VAL A 79 4.73 5.99 4.39
N GLY A 80 3.72 5.45 3.74
CA GLY A 80 3.60 5.49 2.29
C GLY A 80 2.36 4.76 1.81
N VAL A 81 2.15 4.85 0.50
CA VAL A 81 1.06 4.17 -0.20
C VAL A 81 1.69 3.42 -1.36
N TYR A 82 1.20 2.21 -1.61
CA TYR A 82 1.66 1.44 -2.77
C TYR A 82 0.51 1.19 -3.72
N HIS A 83 0.86 0.95 -4.98
CA HIS A 83 -0.09 0.51 -5.99
C HIS A 83 0.63 -0.33 -7.04
N SER A 84 -0.12 -1.21 -7.68
CA SER A 84 0.41 -2.03 -8.76
C SER A 84 0.17 -1.36 -10.10
N HIS A 85 0.89 -1.84 -11.13
CA HIS A 85 0.70 -1.41 -12.52
C HIS A 85 0.50 -2.67 -13.37
N PRO A 86 -0.73 -3.26 -13.38
CA PRO A 86 -0.94 -4.57 -14.01
C PRO A 86 -0.60 -4.61 -15.49
N ASP A 87 -0.78 -3.49 -16.20
CA ASP A 87 -0.55 -3.39 -17.64
C ASP A 87 0.85 -2.86 -18.00
N ALA A 88 1.64 -2.52 -16.99
CA ALA A 88 2.99 -2.01 -17.24
C ALA A 88 3.97 -3.18 -17.29
N PRO A 89 4.97 -3.13 -18.20
CA PRO A 89 6.01 -4.15 -18.20
C PRO A 89 6.82 -4.06 -16.90
N ALA A 90 7.32 -5.21 -16.45
CA ALA A 90 8.23 -5.25 -15.32
C ALA A 90 9.54 -4.59 -15.75
N ILE A 91 9.83 -3.43 -15.19
CA ILE A 91 11.04 -2.68 -15.49
C ILE A 91 12.00 -2.85 -14.31
N PRO A 92 13.21 -3.32 -14.58
CA PRO A 92 14.20 -3.48 -13.51
C PRO A 92 14.56 -2.17 -12.88
#